data_6caf4d2a004107ba1bb3f5dfc279cf7d
#
_entry.id   6caf4d2a004107ba1bb3f5dfc279cf7d
#
_cell.length_a   1.000
_cell.length_b   1.000
_cell.length_c   1.000
_cell.angle_alpha   90.00
_cell.angle_beta   90.00
_cell.angle_gamma   90.00
#
_symmetry.space_group_name_H-M   'P 1'
#
loop_
_entity.id
_entity.type
_entity.pdbx_description
1 polymer ?
#
loop_
_entity_poly.entity_id
_entity_poly.type
_entity_poly.pdbx_seq_one_letter_code
_entity_poly.pdbx_strand_id
1 'polypeptide(L)'
;LHSTSRRQRQMCIRDSYYSNNAASLPSPFKALQMGNVWRADRPQRGRYRQFMQCDIDILGEPSNLAEIELILATTTTLGKLGFKNFQIRINERRILKAMAAYSGFPEESYDSVFITLDKMDKIGMVGVEEELLENGFDQACVDKYLNLFLDLGNAEDGVSYLADTLEGFLEPEITQSLREIMDSVKATKASDFEIVFDATLVRGMSYYTGTIFEIAMPEFGGSCGGGGRYDKMVGKFTGNDVPACGFSIGFERIIMLLMERGFKVPTRPKQVAYLIEKGVSGERLCEVIAQAQEARKDGTQVLVARMNKNKKFQKEQLNKEGYEEFVEFYKEELKR
;
A
#
# COMPACT_ATOMS: atom_id res chain seq x y z
N LEU A 1 -26.21 7.34 12.75
CA LEU A 1 -25.06 8.28 12.80
C LEU A 1 -23.70 7.60 13.02
N HIS A 2 -23.56 6.26 13.02
CA HIS A 2 -22.30 5.58 13.37
C HIS A 2 -21.75 4.59 12.33
N SER A 3 -22.34 4.41 11.15
CA SER A 3 -21.89 3.36 10.21
C SER A 3 -20.84 3.83 9.19
N THR A 4 -20.88 5.07 8.75
CA THR A 4 -19.84 5.70 7.91
C THR A 4 -18.62 6.13 8.73
N SER A 5 -18.78 6.29 10.04
CA SER A 5 -17.76 6.80 10.95
C SER A 5 -16.61 5.83 11.25
N ARG A 6 -16.74 4.52 10.95
CA ARG A 6 -15.69 3.55 11.36
C ARG A 6 -14.49 3.51 10.43
N ARG A 7 -14.67 3.69 9.12
CA ARG A 7 -13.54 3.89 8.18
C ARG A 7 -12.84 5.22 8.44
N GLN A 8 -13.62 6.28 8.62
CA GLN A 8 -13.13 7.58 9.08
C GLN A 8 -12.47 7.48 10.47
N ARG A 9 -12.98 6.63 11.36
CA ARG A 9 -12.45 6.47 12.72
C ARG A 9 -11.04 5.84 12.74
N GLN A 10 -10.73 4.92 11.86
CA GLN A 10 -9.39 4.33 11.77
C GLN A 10 -8.39 5.32 11.16
N MET A 11 -8.75 6.02 10.09
CA MET A 11 -8.01 7.18 9.59
C MET A 11 -7.85 8.25 10.69
N CYS A 12 -8.94 8.60 11.39
CA CYS A 12 -8.90 9.54 12.50
C CYS A 12 -8.02 9.08 13.67
N ILE A 13 -7.91 7.78 13.96
CA ILE A 13 -7.03 7.26 15.01
C ILE A 13 -5.57 7.49 14.64
N ARG A 14 -5.16 7.18 13.41
CA ARG A 14 -3.80 7.43 12.93
C ARG A 14 -3.48 8.93 12.94
N ASP A 15 -4.36 9.73 12.37
CA ASP A 15 -4.17 11.17 12.28
C ASP A 15 -4.18 11.83 13.67
N SER A 16 -5.02 11.37 14.59
CA SER A 16 -5.02 11.81 15.98
C SER A 16 -3.81 11.32 16.76
N TYR A 17 -3.30 10.10 16.48
CA TYR A 17 -2.05 9.64 17.08
C TYR A 17 -0.88 10.52 16.65
N TYR A 18 -0.76 10.78 15.35
CA TYR A 18 0.27 11.68 14.83
C TYR A 18 0.13 13.08 15.44
N SER A 19 -1.07 13.65 15.42
CA SER A 19 -1.32 15.00 15.95
C SER A 19 -0.96 15.16 17.43
N ASN A 20 -1.23 14.13 18.24
CA ASN A 20 -0.94 14.14 19.66
C ASN A 20 0.54 13.89 19.98
N ASN A 21 1.32 13.33 19.07
CA ASN A 21 2.69 12.90 19.31
C ASN A 21 3.71 13.51 18.33
N ALA A 22 3.30 14.41 17.44
CA ALA A 22 4.12 14.91 16.32
C ALA A 22 5.50 15.46 16.77
N ALA A 23 5.58 16.09 17.93
CA ALA A 23 6.83 16.63 18.46
C ALA A 23 7.86 15.56 18.87
N SER A 24 7.43 14.33 19.08
CA SER A 24 8.29 13.19 19.50
C SER A 24 8.48 12.14 18.40
N LEU A 25 7.76 12.25 17.29
CA LEU A 25 7.86 11.33 16.17
C LEU A 25 8.97 11.73 15.20
N PRO A 26 9.58 10.78 14.48
CA PRO A 26 10.52 11.12 13.40
C PRO A 26 9.80 11.86 12.27
N SER A 27 10.54 12.66 11.51
CA SER A 27 10.04 13.31 10.30
C SER A 27 10.92 12.91 9.11
N PRO A 28 10.35 12.30 8.04
CA PRO A 28 8.94 11.89 7.91
C PRO A 28 8.59 10.72 8.84
N PHE A 29 7.32 10.69 9.29
CA PHE A 29 6.78 9.59 10.07
C PHE A 29 6.18 8.53 9.14
N LYS A 30 6.69 7.29 9.22
CA LYS A 30 6.22 6.14 8.44
C LYS A 30 5.46 5.19 9.36
N ALA A 31 4.22 4.87 8.99
CA ALA A 31 3.35 4.03 9.78
C ALA A 31 2.88 2.80 8.99
N LEU A 32 2.87 1.64 9.64
CA LEU A 32 2.16 0.45 9.20
C LEU A 32 1.04 0.17 10.19
N GLN A 33 -0.19 0.10 9.71
CA GLN A 33 -1.37 -0.16 10.53
C GLN A 33 -2.13 -1.37 10.01
N MET A 34 -2.35 -2.35 10.87
CA MET A 34 -3.14 -3.53 10.57
C MET A 34 -4.24 -3.69 11.60
N GLY A 35 -5.46 -3.95 11.14
CA GLY A 35 -6.58 -4.13 12.06
C GLY A 35 -7.89 -4.45 11.36
N ASN A 36 -8.85 -4.95 12.13
CA ASN A 36 -10.18 -5.25 11.64
C ASN A 36 -11.00 -3.98 11.43
N VAL A 37 -11.68 -3.92 10.29
CA VAL A 37 -12.59 -2.84 9.90
C VAL A 37 -13.96 -3.42 9.62
N TRP A 38 -15.01 -2.66 9.96
CA TRP A 38 -16.40 -3.04 9.72
C TRP A 38 -17.09 -2.01 8.84
N ARG A 39 -17.87 -2.49 7.88
CA ARG A 39 -18.69 -1.64 7.01
C ARG A 39 -20.03 -2.30 6.68
N ALA A 40 -21.05 -1.49 6.40
CA ALA A 40 -22.40 -1.95 6.11
C ALA A 40 -22.64 -2.32 4.62
N ASP A 41 -21.56 -2.55 3.85
CA ASP A 41 -21.65 -2.88 2.44
C ASP A 41 -22.38 -4.21 2.21
N ARG A 42 -23.00 -4.34 1.03
CA ARG A 42 -23.54 -5.64 0.59
C ARG A 42 -22.40 -6.62 0.38
N PRO A 43 -22.41 -7.80 1.03
CA PRO A 43 -21.37 -8.81 0.85
C PRO A 43 -21.34 -9.32 -0.60
N GLN A 44 -20.14 -9.45 -1.15
CA GLN A 44 -19.87 -10.07 -2.44
C GLN A 44 -18.42 -10.57 -2.50
N ARG A 45 -17.99 -11.23 -3.58
CA ARG A 45 -16.62 -11.74 -3.72
C ARG A 45 -15.60 -10.62 -3.41
N GLY A 46 -14.72 -10.86 -2.43
CA GLY A 46 -13.69 -9.91 -2.00
C GLY A 46 -14.21 -8.64 -1.32
N ARG A 47 -15.50 -8.60 -0.92
CA ARG A 47 -16.09 -7.49 -0.17
C ARG A 47 -16.90 -8.04 1.00
N TYR A 48 -16.39 -7.82 2.19
CA TYR A 48 -16.93 -8.34 3.44
C TYR A 48 -17.37 -7.19 4.35
N ARG A 49 -18.30 -7.50 5.30
CA ARG A 49 -18.72 -6.53 6.31
C ARG A 49 -17.69 -6.33 7.41
N GLN A 50 -16.89 -7.37 7.70
CA GLN A 50 -15.69 -7.31 8.53
C GLN A 50 -14.52 -7.80 7.69
N PHE A 51 -13.43 -7.07 7.71
CA PHE A 51 -12.21 -7.42 6.95
C PHE A 51 -10.99 -6.79 7.61
N MET A 52 -9.83 -7.37 7.32
CA MET A 52 -8.54 -6.81 7.73
C MET A 52 -8.15 -5.68 6.79
N GLN A 53 -7.75 -4.56 7.33
CA GLN A 53 -7.12 -3.48 6.59
C GLN A 53 -5.63 -3.47 6.91
N CYS A 54 -4.80 -3.33 5.88
CA CYS A 54 -3.36 -3.21 5.99
C CYS A 54 -2.96 -1.93 5.26
N ASP A 55 -2.68 -0.89 6.04
CA ASP A 55 -2.41 0.45 5.55
C ASP A 55 -0.95 0.82 5.86
N ILE A 56 -0.30 1.44 4.89
CA ILE A 56 1.00 2.07 5.05
C ILE A 56 0.88 3.55 4.71
N ASP A 57 1.49 4.41 5.53
CA ASP A 57 1.36 5.85 5.41
C ASP A 57 2.70 6.54 5.68
N ILE A 58 2.94 7.64 4.96
CA ILE A 58 4.07 8.53 5.16
C ILE A 58 3.53 9.94 5.41
N LEU A 59 3.82 10.50 6.58
CA LEU A 59 3.40 11.84 6.99
C LEU A 59 4.64 12.73 7.16
N GLY A 60 4.56 13.96 6.66
CA GLY A 60 5.65 14.93 6.75
C GLY A 60 6.62 14.91 5.56
N GLU A 61 6.34 14.14 4.49
CA GLU A 61 7.14 14.14 3.25
C GLU A 61 6.40 14.90 2.14
N PRO A 62 6.85 16.10 1.76
CA PRO A 62 6.16 16.92 0.76
C PRO A 62 6.47 16.52 -0.69
N SER A 63 7.57 15.81 -0.92
CA SER A 63 8.00 15.45 -2.28
C SER A 63 7.34 14.16 -2.79
N ASN A 64 7.59 13.82 -4.05
CA ASN A 64 7.14 12.59 -4.71
C ASN A 64 7.73 11.31 -4.11
N LEU A 65 8.72 11.44 -3.21
CA LEU A 65 9.35 10.31 -2.55
C LEU A 65 8.33 9.46 -1.78
N ALA A 66 7.29 10.09 -1.20
CA ALA A 66 6.25 9.37 -0.47
C ALA A 66 5.48 8.41 -1.39
N GLU A 67 5.02 8.87 -2.55
CA GLU A 67 4.32 8.06 -3.54
C GLU A 67 5.20 6.93 -4.07
N ILE A 68 6.43 7.25 -4.48
CA ILE A 68 7.40 6.29 -5.02
C ILE A 68 7.65 5.18 -4.00
N GLU A 69 7.93 5.54 -2.75
CA GLU A 69 8.24 4.58 -1.70
C GLU A 69 7.05 3.67 -1.36
N LEU A 70 5.83 4.23 -1.26
CA LEU A 70 4.62 3.46 -0.98
C LEU A 70 4.27 2.48 -2.11
N ILE A 71 4.40 2.91 -3.36
CA ILE A 71 4.18 2.05 -4.53
C ILE A 71 5.21 0.91 -4.55
N LEU A 72 6.49 1.22 -4.37
CA LEU A 72 7.56 0.21 -4.36
C LEU A 72 7.43 -0.77 -3.19
N ALA A 73 7.10 -0.30 -1.98
CA ALA A 73 6.89 -1.15 -0.81
C ALA A 73 5.74 -2.15 -1.03
N THR A 74 4.61 -1.64 -1.56
CA THR A 74 3.43 -2.47 -1.85
C THR A 74 3.70 -3.48 -2.96
N THR A 75 4.26 -3.04 -4.09
CA THR A 75 4.53 -3.91 -5.24
C THR A 75 5.60 -4.95 -4.94
N THR A 76 6.64 -4.59 -4.18
CA THR A 76 7.65 -5.54 -3.70
C THR A 76 7.02 -6.62 -2.80
N THR A 77 6.10 -6.23 -1.92
CA THR A 77 5.38 -7.18 -1.05
C THR A 77 4.55 -8.15 -1.88
N LEU A 78 3.80 -7.66 -2.88
CA LEU A 78 3.03 -8.51 -3.79
C LEU A 78 3.93 -9.45 -4.61
N GLY A 79 5.07 -8.96 -5.10
CA GLY A 79 6.05 -9.78 -5.81
C GLY A 79 6.63 -10.89 -4.94
N LYS A 80 6.94 -10.63 -3.66
CA LYS A 80 7.37 -11.66 -2.69
C LYS A 80 6.29 -12.70 -2.41
N LEU A 81 5.02 -12.36 -2.55
CA LEU A 81 3.90 -13.29 -2.48
C LEU A 81 3.66 -14.05 -3.81
N GLY A 82 4.48 -13.82 -4.82
CA GLY A 82 4.42 -14.50 -6.11
C GLY A 82 3.41 -13.91 -7.10
N PHE A 83 2.87 -12.72 -6.86
CA PHE A 83 2.02 -12.03 -7.83
C PHE A 83 2.86 -11.40 -8.94
N LYS A 84 2.39 -11.50 -10.18
CA LYS A 84 3.03 -10.98 -11.39
C LYS A 84 1.98 -10.39 -12.33
N ASN A 85 2.43 -9.62 -13.33
CA ASN A 85 1.59 -9.08 -14.39
C ASN A 85 0.38 -8.25 -13.86
N PHE A 86 0.51 -7.64 -12.70
CA PHE A 86 -0.48 -6.69 -12.20
C PHE A 86 -0.10 -5.27 -12.62
N GLN A 87 -1.05 -4.35 -12.52
CA GLN A 87 -0.82 -2.97 -12.87
C GLN A 87 -1.04 -2.04 -11.68
N ILE A 88 -0.22 -1.01 -11.59
CA ILE A 88 -0.51 0.18 -10.80
C ILE A 88 -1.10 1.21 -11.73
N ARG A 89 -2.40 1.46 -11.62
CA ARG A 89 -3.08 2.58 -12.28
C ARG A 89 -2.81 3.83 -11.46
N ILE A 90 -2.37 4.91 -12.07
CA ILE A 90 -2.05 6.17 -11.40
C ILE A 90 -2.75 7.33 -12.09
N ASN A 91 -3.22 8.30 -11.31
CA ASN A 91 -3.79 9.55 -11.77
C ASN A 91 -3.47 10.67 -10.77
N GLU A 92 -3.91 11.87 -11.09
CA GLU A 92 -3.75 13.05 -10.25
C GLU A 92 -5.07 13.83 -10.17
N ARG A 93 -5.51 14.12 -8.95
CA ARG A 93 -6.79 14.80 -8.70
C ARG A 93 -6.90 16.16 -9.39
N ARG A 94 -5.79 16.88 -9.51
CA ARG A 94 -5.75 18.20 -10.18
C ARG A 94 -5.92 18.06 -11.70
N ILE A 95 -5.46 16.96 -12.31
CA ILE A 95 -5.74 16.64 -13.72
C ILE A 95 -7.24 16.42 -13.92
N LEU A 96 -7.90 15.63 -13.07
CA LEU A 96 -9.36 15.45 -13.16
C LEU A 96 -10.11 16.77 -13.07
N LYS A 97 -9.72 17.65 -12.15
CA LYS A 97 -10.32 18.99 -12.05
C LYS A 97 -10.07 19.85 -13.29
N ALA A 98 -8.86 19.83 -13.81
CA ALA A 98 -8.51 20.57 -15.03
C ALA A 98 -9.30 20.08 -16.24
N MET A 99 -9.50 18.76 -16.39
CA MET A 99 -10.34 18.18 -17.45
C MET A 99 -11.79 18.65 -17.34
N ALA A 100 -12.36 18.66 -16.13
CA ALA A 100 -13.73 19.16 -15.91
C ALA A 100 -13.85 20.67 -16.18
N ALA A 101 -12.89 21.48 -15.69
CA ALA A 101 -12.85 22.93 -15.95
C ALA A 101 -12.70 23.24 -17.43
N TYR A 102 -11.77 22.58 -18.12
CA TYR A 102 -11.57 22.70 -19.57
C TYR A 102 -12.85 22.41 -20.35
N SER A 103 -13.61 21.41 -19.92
CA SER A 103 -14.86 21.01 -20.56
C SER A 103 -16.04 21.97 -20.28
N GLY A 104 -15.90 22.85 -19.28
CA GLY A 104 -16.88 23.86 -18.95
C GLY A 104 -17.86 23.46 -17.83
N PHE A 105 -17.59 22.39 -17.08
CA PHE A 105 -18.39 22.06 -15.91
C PHE A 105 -18.23 23.09 -14.79
N PRO A 106 -19.29 23.44 -14.05
CA PRO A 106 -19.19 24.27 -12.86
C PRO A 106 -18.38 23.59 -11.75
N GLU A 107 -17.57 24.34 -11.01
CA GLU A 107 -16.68 23.78 -9.97
C GLU A 107 -17.46 23.00 -8.90
N GLU A 108 -18.63 23.49 -8.49
CA GLU A 108 -19.52 22.86 -7.53
C GLU A 108 -20.05 21.50 -8.00
N SER A 109 -19.96 21.18 -9.28
CA SER A 109 -20.45 19.94 -9.89
C SER A 109 -19.36 18.89 -10.09
N TYR A 110 -18.09 19.21 -9.85
CA TYR A 110 -16.96 18.30 -10.13
C TYR A 110 -17.10 16.94 -9.43
N ASP A 111 -17.54 16.92 -8.19
CA ASP A 111 -17.72 15.65 -7.46
C ASP A 111 -18.79 14.77 -8.11
N SER A 112 -19.89 15.35 -8.67
CA SER A 112 -20.91 14.63 -9.40
C SER A 112 -20.36 14.06 -10.71
N VAL A 113 -19.60 14.86 -11.47
CA VAL A 113 -18.95 14.43 -12.71
C VAL A 113 -18.00 13.26 -12.43
N PHE A 114 -17.20 13.35 -11.37
CA PHE A 114 -16.25 12.29 -11.02
C PHE A 114 -16.92 11.02 -10.50
N ILE A 115 -18.06 11.13 -9.80
CA ILE A 115 -18.87 9.96 -9.41
C ILE A 115 -19.40 9.21 -10.63
N THR A 116 -19.82 9.93 -11.65
CA THR A 116 -20.28 9.34 -12.91
C THR A 116 -19.10 8.73 -13.67
N LEU A 117 -17.95 9.43 -13.76
CA LEU A 117 -16.74 8.91 -14.38
C LEU A 117 -16.23 7.60 -13.71
N ASP A 118 -16.29 7.47 -12.40
CA ASP A 118 -15.90 6.26 -11.65
C ASP A 118 -16.70 5.01 -12.08
N LYS A 119 -17.77 5.19 -12.81
CA LYS A 119 -18.57 4.09 -13.35
C LYS A 119 -18.15 3.67 -14.76
N MET A 120 -17.18 4.38 -15.39
CA MET A 120 -16.75 4.15 -16.78
C MET A 120 -16.45 2.67 -17.06
N ASP A 121 -15.74 1.99 -16.14
CA ASP A 121 -15.43 0.55 -16.27
C ASP A 121 -16.67 -0.36 -16.27
N LYS A 122 -17.83 0.12 -15.82
CA LYS A 122 -19.07 -0.67 -15.67
C LYS A 122 -20.11 -0.36 -16.73
N ILE A 123 -20.30 0.93 -17.01
CA ILE A 123 -21.37 1.40 -17.91
C ILE A 123 -20.84 1.87 -19.28
N GLY A 124 -19.52 1.93 -19.43
CA GLY A 124 -18.87 2.41 -20.65
C GLY A 124 -19.07 3.90 -20.86
N MET A 125 -18.49 4.41 -21.95
CA MET A 125 -18.54 5.83 -22.30
C MET A 125 -19.98 6.31 -22.58
N VAL A 126 -20.78 5.49 -23.27
CA VAL A 126 -22.18 5.80 -23.56
C VAL A 126 -23.00 5.95 -22.28
N GLY A 127 -22.83 5.03 -21.33
CA GLY A 127 -23.53 5.13 -20.05
C GLY A 127 -23.08 6.33 -19.19
N VAL A 128 -21.82 6.75 -19.31
CA VAL A 128 -21.33 7.97 -18.64
C VAL A 128 -21.95 9.19 -19.29
N GLU A 129 -22.03 9.25 -20.63
CA GLU A 129 -22.70 10.32 -21.37
C GLU A 129 -24.17 10.46 -20.93
N GLU A 130 -24.93 9.36 -21.01
CA GLU A 130 -26.35 9.34 -20.63
C GLU A 130 -26.54 9.83 -19.18
N GLU A 131 -25.76 9.35 -18.23
CA GLU A 131 -25.89 9.75 -16.83
C GLU A 131 -25.51 11.22 -16.60
N LEU A 132 -24.49 11.74 -17.28
CA LEU A 132 -24.14 13.17 -17.19
C LEU A 132 -25.26 14.06 -17.74
N LEU A 133 -25.88 13.68 -18.86
CA LEU A 133 -27.03 14.41 -19.43
C LEU A 133 -28.27 14.31 -18.53
N GLU A 134 -28.55 13.15 -17.94
CA GLU A 134 -29.63 12.97 -16.96
C GLU A 134 -29.41 13.82 -15.70
N ASN A 135 -28.17 14.06 -15.31
CA ASN A 135 -27.82 14.97 -14.22
C ASN A 135 -27.96 16.45 -14.59
N GLY A 136 -28.37 16.75 -15.82
CA GLY A 136 -28.69 18.10 -16.30
C GLY A 136 -27.49 18.89 -16.81
N PHE A 137 -26.38 18.25 -17.12
CA PHE A 137 -25.22 18.92 -17.72
C PHE A 137 -25.46 19.21 -19.22
N ASP A 138 -24.87 20.29 -19.71
CA ASP A 138 -24.96 20.69 -21.11
C ASP A 138 -24.24 19.69 -22.02
N GLN A 139 -24.89 19.35 -23.16
CA GLN A 139 -24.35 18.40 -24.14
C GLN A 139 -22.96 18.81 -24.62
N ALA A 140 -22.71 20.09 -24.88
CA ALA A 140 -21.40 20.54 -25.37
C ALA A 140 -20.29 20.34 -24.33
N CYS A 141 -20.61 20.50 -23.03
CA CYS A 141 -19.67 20.20 -21.94
C CYS A 141 -19.38 18.69 -21.88
N VAL A 142 -20.42 17.86 -21.99
CA VAL A 142 -20.29 16.38 -21.92
C VAL A 142 -19.49 15.88 -23.13
N ASP A 143 -19.82 16.34 -24.36
CA ASP A 143 -19.08 15.96 -25.55
C ASP A 143 -17.60 16.34 -25.46
N LYS A 144 -17.31 17.56 -25.03
CA LYS A 144 -15.93 18.03 -24.87
C LYS A 144 -15.15 17.21 -23.84
N TYR A 145 -15.81 16.81 -22.74
CA TYR A 145 -15.23 15.98 -21.71
C TYR A 145 -14.93 14.55 -22.19
N LEU A 146 -15.88 13.92 -22.87
CA LEU A 146 -15.72 12.56 -23.37
C LEU A 146 -14.72 12.47 -24.53
N ASN A 147 -14.64 13.52 -25.37
CA ASN A 147 -13.63 13.60 -26.44
C ASN A 147 -12.20 13.59 -25.86
N LEU A 148 -11.95 14.16 -24.66
CA LEU A 148 -10.64 14.05 -24.02
C LEU A 148 -10.21 12.59 -23.81
N PHE A 149 -11.14 11.72 -23.43
CA PHE A 149 -10.83 10.28 -23.23
C PHE A 149 -10.65 9.53 -24.54
N LEU A 150 -11.39 9.89 -25.59
CA LEU A 150 -11.22 9.32 -26.93
C LEU A 150 -9.83 9.66 -27.49
N ASP A 151 -9.48 10.93 -27.43
CA ASP A 151 -8.18 11.41 -27.91
C ASP A 151 -7.02 10.85 -27.08
N LEU A 152 -7.21 10.73 -25.78
CA LEU A 152 -6.26 10.12 -24.84
C LEU A 152 -5.99 8.65 -25.20
N GLY A 153 -7.02 7.90 -25.60
CA GLY A 153 -6.91 6.52 -26.08
C GLY A 153 -6.09 6.37 -27.37
N ASN A 154 -5.94 7.44 -28.16
CA ASN A 154 -5.17 7.47 -29.39
C ASN A 154 -3.77 8.10 -29.21
N ALA A 155 -3.48 8.71 -28.06
CA ALA A 155 -2.21 9.37 -27.79
C ALA A 155 -1.11 8.36 -27.45
N GLU A 156 0.10 8.56 -28.00
CA GLU A 156 1.28 7.76 -27.61
C GLU A 156 1.64 7.95 -26.13
N ASP A 157 1.49 9.17 -25.63
CA ASP A 157 1.72 9.55 -24.24
C ASP A 157 0.56 10.41 -23.74
N GLY A 158 -0.31 9.80 -22.95
CA GLY A 158 -1.49 10.45 -22.42
C GLY A 158 -1.17 11.62 -21.47
N VAL A 159 -0.06 11.57 -20.73
CA VAL A 159 0.33 12.67 -19.83
C VAL A 159 0.79 13.89 -20.64
N SER A 160 1.55 13.71 -21.74
CA SER A 160 1.90 14.81 -22.66
C SER A 160 0.67 15.39 -23.33
N TYR A 161 -0.20 14.54 -23.84
CA TYR A 161 -1.44 14.98 -24.48
C TYR A 161 -2.27 15.89 -23.56
N LEU A 162 -2.44 15.50 -22.29
CA LEU A 162 -3.17 16.32 -21.33
C LEU A 162 -2.43 17.60 -20.94
N ALA A 163 -1.10 17.55 -20.82
CA ALA A 163 -0.31 18.74 -20.54
C ALA A 163 -0.52 19.81 -21.62
N ASP A 164 -0.49 19.41 -22.88
CA ASP A 164 -0.67 20.32 -24.03
C ASP A 164 -2.14 20.78 -24.17
N THR A 165 -3.10 19.85 -24.06
CA THR A 165 -4.52 20.14 -24.25
C THR A 165 -5.11 21.00 -23.13
N LEU A 166 -4.62 20.81 -21.90
CA LEU A 166 -5.10 21.53 -20.71
C LEU A 166 -4.24 22.74 -20.36
N GLU A 167 -3.44 23.26 -21.30
CA GLU A 167 -2.68 24.49 -21.10
C GLU A 167 -3.62 25.62 -20.63
N GLY A 168 -3.24 26.32 -19.58
CA GLY A 168 -4.06 27.35 -18.92
C GLY A 168 -5.08 26.84 -17.90
N PHE A 169 -5.35 25.52 -17.83
CA PHE A 169 -6.19 24.86 -16.82
C PHE A 169 -5.39 23.98 -15.86
N LEU A 170 -4.20 23.55 -16.26
CA LEU A 170 -3.34 22.64 -15.51
C LEU A 170 -1.94 23.24 -15.40
N GLU A 171 -1.41 23.28 -14.18
CA GLU A 171 -0.04 23.72 -13.93
C GLU A 171 0.95 22.65 -14.43
N PRO A 172 2.01 23.04 -15.20
CA PRO A 172 2.97 22.09 -15.80
C PRO A 172 3.66 21.19 -14.77
N GLU A 173 3.89 21.68 -13.55
CA GLU A 173 4.52 20.96 -12.45
C GLU A 173 3.75 19.70 -12.06
N ILE A 174 2.42 19.69 -12.29
CA ILE A 174 1.55 18.56 -11.94
C ILE A 174 1.87 17.35 -12.84
N THR A 175 1.94 17.56 -14.15
CA THR A 175 2.27 16.50 -15.10
C THR A 175 3.73 16.06 -15.00
N GLN A 176 4.63 17.01 -14.72
CA GLN A 176 6.04 16.71 -14.47
C GLN A 176 6.20 15.83 -13.21
N SER A 177 5.52 16.17 -12.13
CA SER A 177 5.51 15.41 -10.87
C SER A 177 4.99 13.98 -11.08
N LEU A 178 3.88 13.83 -11.82
CA LEU A 178 3.32 12.53 -12.16
C LEU A 178 4.31 11.67 -12.97
N ARG A 179 5.00 12.26 -13.95
CA ARG A 179 6.05 11.58 -14.73
C ARG A 179 7.21 11.14 -13.85
N GLU A 180 7.70 12.02 -12.99
CA GLU A 180 8.78 11.70 -12.06
C GLU A 180 8.46 10.47 -11.21
N ILE A 181 7.23 10.38 -10.69
CA ILE A 181 6.77 9.21 -9.94
C ILE A 181 6.80 7.96 -10.83
N MET A 182 6.18 8.03 -12.01
CA MET A 182 6.09 6.87 -12.90
C MET A 182 7.46 6.38 -13.36
N ASP A 183 8.35 7.28 -13.75
CA ASP A 183 9.68 6.95 -14.27
C ASP A 183 10.59 6.41 -13.14
N SER A 184 10.53 7.02 -11.96
CA SER A 184 11.27 6.52 -10.79
C SER A 184 10.83 5.11 -10.40
N VAL A 185 9.52 4.84 -10.39
CA VAL A 185 8.97 3.51 -10.11
C VAL A 185 9.38 2.52 -11.20
N LYS A 186 9.29 2.89 -12.49
CA LYS A 186 9.72 2.02 -13.61
C LYS A 186 11.20 1.67 -13.52
N ALA A 187 12.05 2.65 -13.19
CA ALA A 187 13.50 2.46 -13.12
C ALA A 187 13.95 1.62 -11.92
N THR A 188 13.18 1.60 -10.82
CA THR A 188 13.61 1.00 -9.55
C THR A 188 12.77 -0.20 -9.11
N LYS A 189 11.75 -0.59 -9.87
CA LYS A 189 10.88 -1.71 -9.54
C LYS A 189 11.66 -3.04 -9.41
N ALA A 190 11.35 -3.78 -8.34
CA ALA A 190 11.94 -5.10 -8.06
C ALA A 190 10.96 -6.26 -8.31
N SER A 191 9.77 -5.98 -8.85
CA SER A 191 8.69 -6.95 -9.09
C SER A 191 8.16 -6.79 -10.51
N ASP A 192 7.49 -7.83 -10.99
CA ASP A 192 6.89 -7.87 -12.32
C ASP A 192 5.50 -7.22 -12.30
N PHE A 193 5.45 -5.94 -12.63
CA PHE A 193 4.23 -5.15 -12.76
C PHE A 193 4.44 -3.97 -13.72
N GLU A 194 3.37 -3.37 -14.15
CA GLU A 194 3.38 -2.14 -14.92
C GLU A 194 2.78 -0.97 -14.11
N ILE A 195 3.29 0.24 -14.34
CA ILE A 195 2.65 1.48 -13.88
C ILE A 195 2.12 2.22 -15.10
N VAL A 196 0.82 2.51 -15.08
CA VAL A 196 0.12 3.12 -16.20
C VAL A 196 -0.66 4.35 -15.74
N PHE A 197 -0.59 5.41 -16.51
CA PHE A 197 -1.46 6.57 -16.33
C PHE A 197 -2.88 6.21 -16.75
N ASP A 198 -3.86 6.56 -15.95
CA ASP A 198 -5.25 6.26 -16.20
C ASP A 198 -6.15 7.41 -15.76
N ALA A 199 -6.55 8.23 -16.73
CA ALA A 199 -7.38 9.40 -16.51
C ALA A 199 -8.79 9.06 -16.01
N THR A 200 -9.25 7.80 -16.15
CA THR A 200 -10.56 7.36 -15.63
C THR A 200 -10.49 6.96 -14.15
N LEU A 201 -9.29 6.83 -13.60
CA LEU A 201 -9.13 6.47 -12.19
C LEU A 201 -9.61 7.61 -11.30
N VAL A 202 -10.70 7.37 -10.60
CA VAL A 202 -11.27 8.27 -9.59
C VAL A 202 -11.28 7.57 -8.25
N ARG A 203 -10.68 8.18 -7.24
CA ARG A 203 -10.62 7.64 -5.88
C ARG A 203 -10.72 8.73 -4.83
N GLY A 204 -11.29 8.39 -3.66
CA GLY A 204 -11.21 9.20 -2.45
C GLY A 204 -11.64 10.65 -2.64
N MET A 205 -12.78 10.88 -3.30
CA MET A 205 -13.23 12.20 -3.74
C MET A 205 -13.27 13.26 -2.64
N SER A 206 -13.51 12.84 -1.41
CA SER A 206 -13.67 13.75 -0.28
C SER A 206 -12.37 14.08 0.46
N TYR A 207 -11.25 13.42 0.18
CA TYR A 207 -10.05 13.59 1.00
C TYR A 207 -8.70 13.58 0.27
N TYR A 208 -8.56 12.96 -0.90
CA TYR A 208 -7.31 13.02 -1.66
C TYR A 208 -7.11 14.41 -2.27
N THR A 209 -5.89 14.90 -2.22
CA THR A 209 -5.50 16.26 -2.65
C THR A 209 -4.57 16.28 -3.84
N GLY A 210 -3.96 15.15 -4.18
CA GLY A 210 -2.94 15.03 -5.21
C GLY A 210 -3.02 13.69 -5.94
N THR A 211 -1.88 13.05 -6.09
CA THR A 211 -1.74 11.75 -6.77
C THR A 211 -2.62 10.68 -6.13
N ILE A 212 -3.24 9.87 -6.98
CA ILE A 212 -4.04 8.70 -6.58
C ILE A 212 -3.56 7.48 -7.36
N PHE A 213 -3.58 6.30 -6.74
CA PHE A 213 -3.12 5.07 -7.35
C PHE A 213 -3.92 3.85 -6.89
N GLU A 214 -3.94 2.82 -7.73
CA GLU A 214 -4.71 1.60 -7.54
C GLU A 214 -3.96 0.38 -8.05
N ILE A 215 -4.08 -0.75 -7.34
CA ILE A 215 -3.62 -2.05 -7.83
C ILE A 215 -4.74 -2.68 -8.64
N ALA A 216 -4.59 -2.73 -9.96
CA ALA A 216 -5.42 -3.54 -10.83
C ALA A 216 -4.82 -4.95 -10.92
N MET A 217 -5.59 -5.94 -10.43
CA MET A 217 -5.16 -7.34 -10.39
C MET A 217 -6.02 -8.14 -11.38
N PRO A 218 -5.47 -8.56 -12.54
CA PRO A 218 -6.25 -9.28 -13.56
C PRO A 218 -6.91 -10.55 -13.02
N GLU A 219 -6.21 -11.30 -12.18
CA GLU A 219 -6.72 -12.54 -11.58
C GLU A 219 -7.94 -12.32 -10.67
N PHE A 220 -8.02 -11.17 -10.05
CA PHE A 220 -9.18 -10.79 -9.25
C PHE A 220 -10.32 -10.23 -10.11
N GLY A 221 -9.99 -9.66 -11.26
CA GLY A 221 -10.90 -8.93 -12.12
C GLY A 221 -11.27 -7.54 -11.55
N GLY A 222 -10.36 -6.90 -10.83
CA GLY A 222 -10.60 -5.58 -10.25
C GLY A 222 -9.49 -5.11 -9.31
N SER A 223 -9.81 -4.08 -8.53
CA SER A 223 -8.89 -3.45 -7.58
C SER A 223 -8.56 -4.35 -6.39
N CYS A 224 -7.27 -4.49 -6.07
CA CYS A 224 -6.79 -5.19 -4.87
C CYS A 224 -6.15 -4.27 -3.83
N GLY A 225 -6.20 -2.97 -4.04
CA GLY A 225 -5.67 -1.99 -3.12
C GLY A 225 -5.59 -0.63 -3.77
N GLY A 226 -5.24 0.39 -3.01
CA GLY A 226 -5.03 1.71 -3.56
C GLY A 226 -4.82 2.77 -2.51
N GLY A 227 -4.43 3.94 -2.95
CA GLY A 227 -4.05 5.03 -2.09
C GLY A 227 -3.98 6.37 -2.79
N GLY A 228 -3.28 7.30 -2.15
CA GLY A 228 -3.01 8.61 -2.69
C GLY A 228 -2.61 9.63 -1.63
N ARG A 229 -2.33 10.84 -2.08
CA ARG A 229 -1.94 11.99 -1.26
C ARG A 229 -3.16 12.67 -0.64
N TYR A 230 -3.07 13.02 0.65
CA TYR A 230 -4.17 13.60 1.43
C TYR A 230 -3.70 14.68 2.44
N ASP A 231 -2.93 15.64 1.98
CA ASP A 231 -2.21 16.64 2.78
C ASP A 231 -3.09 17.45 3.75
N LYS A 232 -4.37 17.67 3.43
CA LYS A 232 -5.28 18.50 4.24
C LYS A 232 -5.96 17.76 5.40
N MET A 233 -5.75 16.44 5.51
CA MET A 233 -6.50 15.67 6.49
C MET A 233 -5.99 15.86 7.91
N VAL A 234 -4.68 15.81 8.09
CA VAL A 234 -4.03 16.01 9.40
C VAL A 234 -4.28 17.42 9.92
N GLY A 235 -4.32 18.41 9.04
CA GLY A 235 -4.60 19.80 9.38
C GLY A 235 -5.94 20.03 10.10
N LYS A 236 -6.93 19.17 9.86
CA LYS A 236 -8.21 19.22 10.60
C LYS A 236 -8.06 18.95 12.11
N PHE A 237 -6.96 18.33 12.53
CA PHE A 237 -6.66 18.01 13.92
C PHE A 237 -5.58 18.91 14.52
N THR A 238 -4.61 19.34 13.71
CA THR A 238 -3.45 20.12 14.17
C THR A 238 -3.58 21.62 13.92
N GLY A 239 -4.50 22.03 13.03
CA GLY A 239 -4.61 23.39 12.53
C GLY A 239 -3.58 23.75 11.44
N ASN A 240 -2.62 22.87 11.14
CA ASN A 240 -1.62 23.05 10.09
C ASN A 240 -1.64 21.87 9.16
N ASP A 241 -1.62 22.12 7.84
CA ASP A 241 -1.53 21.06 6.84
C ASP A 241 -0.19 20.32 6.98
N VAL A 242 -0.27 18.99 6.90
CA VAL A 242 0.90 18.09 6.94
C VAL A 242 0.87 17.24 5.69
N PRO A 243 1.93 17.26 4.85
CA PRO A 243 2.03 16.39 3.70
C PRO A 243 1.83 14.93 4.12
N ALA A 244 0.92 14.24 3.47
CA ALA A 244 0.59 12.87 3.82
C ALA A 244 0.17 12.08 2.58
N CYS A 245 0.74 10.88 2.45
CA CYS A 245 0.39 9.93 1.41
C CYS A 245 0.23 8.54 2.03
N GLY A 246 -0.72 7.74 1.55
CA GLY A 246 -0.97 6.42 2.10
C GLY A 246 -1.41 5.41 1.06
N PHE A 247 -1.18 4.13 1.36
CA PHE A 247 -1.56 2.99 0.54
C PHE A 247 -2.25 1.93 1.40
N SER A 248 -3.44 1.49 0.97
CA SER A 248 -4.20 0.42 1.62
C SER A 248 -4.22 -0.82 0.74
N ILE A 249 -3.75 -1.94 1.25
CA ILE A 249 -3.82 -3.24 0.57
C ILE A 249 -5.15 -3.90 0.91
N GLY A 250 -5.85 -4.38 -0.10
CA GLY A 250 -7.08 -5.17 0.06
C GLY A 250 -6.77 -6.57 0.57
N PHE A 251 -6.42 -6.68 1.85
CA PHE A 251 -5.88 -7.88 2.50
C PHE A 251 -6.68 -9.14 2.16
N GLU A 252 -8.01 -9.10 2.35
CA GLU A 252 -8.87 -10.26 2.09
C GLU A 252 -8.86 -10.69 0.62
N ARG A 253 -8.72 -9.74 -0.31
CA ARG A 253 -8.63 -10.03 -1.75
C ARG A 253 -7.34 -10.76 -2.08
N ILE A 254 -6.23 -10.31 -1.51
CA ILE A 254 -4.92 -10.95 -1.66
C ILE A 254 -4.92 -12.36 -1.05
N ILE A 255 -5.45 -12.52 0.17
CA ILE A 255 -5.57 -13.83 0.82
C ILE A 255 -6.43 -14.79 0.00
N MET A 256 -7.55 -14.31 -0.53
CA MET A 256 -8.42 -15.13 -1.38
C MET A 256 -7.68 -15.64 -2.63
N LEU A 257 -6.95 -14.77 -3.32
CA LEU A 257 -6.14 -15.17 -4.48
C LEU A 257 -5.03 -16.16 -4.10
N LEU A 258 -4.36 -15.96 -2.96
CA LEU A 258 -3.36 -16.90 -2.46
C LEU A 258 -3.97 -18.27 -2.15
N MET A 259 -5.17 -18.31 -1.57
CA MET A 259 -5.90 -19.56 -1.31
C MET A 259 -6.32 -20.26 -2.61
N GLU A 260 -6.84 -19.53 -3.59
CA GLU A 260 -7.20 -20.05 -4.92
C GLU A 260 -5.99 -20.64 -5.65
N ARG A 261 -4.79 -20.08 -5.45
CA ARG A 261 -3.52 -20.59 -5.97
C ARG A 261 -2.95 -21.77 -5.16
N GLY A 262 -3.57 -22.16 -4.05
CA GLY A 262 -3.05 -23.17 -3.14
C GLY A 262 -1.75 -22.76 -2.44
N PHE A 263 -1.55 -21.47 -2.21
CA PHE A 263 -0.37 -20.95 -1.52
C PHE A 263 -0.25 -21.58 -0.13
N LYS A 264 0.91 -22.14 0.15
CA LYS A 264 1.23 -22.69 1.49
C LYS A 264 2.10 -21.71 2.22
N VAL A 265 1.66 -21.32 3.42
CA VAL A 265 2.50 -20.51 4.30
C VAL A 265 3.78 -21.31 4.59
N PRO A 266 4.98 -20.73 4.37
CA PRO A 266 6.21 -21.40 4.72
C PRO A 266 6.15 -21.86 6.18
N THR A 267 6.51 -23.11 6.43
CA THR A 267 6.65 -23.63 7.79
C THR A 267 7.60 -22.72 8.56
N ARG A 268 7.32 -22.51 9.85
CA ARG A 268 8.28 -21.79 10.70
C ARG A 268 9.66 -22.44 10.54
N PRO A 269 10.71 -21.64 10.34
CA PRO A 269 12.05 -22.20 10.28
C PRO A 269 12.30 -23.01 11.55
N LYS A 270 13.02 -24.13 11.43
CA LYS A 270 13.44 -24.94 12.56
C LYS A 270 14.16 -24.02 13.58
N GLN A 271 13.76 -24.10 14.84
CA GLN A 271 14.33 -23.30 15.91
C GLN A 271 15.17 -24.20 16.85
N VAL A 272 16.46 -23.90 16.95
CA VAL A 272 17.42 -24.69 17.74
C VAL A 272 18.12 -23.77 18.73
N ALA A 273 18.20 -24.15 19.99
CA ALA A 273 18.98 -23.43 20.99
C ALA A 273 20.30 -24.13 21.28
N TYR A 274 21.41 -23.45 21.03
CA TYR A 274 22.77 -23.87 21.42
C TYR A 274 23.06 -23.33 22.80
N LEU A 275 23.13 -24.24 23.78
CA LEU A 275 23.36 -23.93 25.17
C LEU A 275 24.82 -24.23 25.55
N ILE A 276 25.57 -23.20 25.93
CA ILE A 276 27.01 -23.27 26.17
C ILE A 276 27.28 -23.21 27.68
N GLU A 277 28.02 -24.18 28.20
CA GLU A 277 28.44 -24.18 29.58
C GLU A 277 29.31 -22.95 29.92
N LYS A 278 29.19 -22.44 31.14
CA LYS A 278 30.01 -21.32 31.61
C LYS A 278 31.49 -21.74 31.72
N GLY A 279 32.37 -20.97 31.05
CA GLY A 279 33.81 -21.20 31.08
C GLY A 279 34.34 -22.15 30.00
N VAL A 280 33.57 -22.42 28.96
CA VAL A 280 34.07 -22.99 27.69
C VAL A 280 35.15 -22.08 27.10
N SER A 281 36.24 -22.68 26.59
CA SER A 281 37.40 -21.96 26.02
C SER A 281 36.97 -21.07 24.83
N GLY A 282 37.80 -20.06 24.52
CA GLY A 282 37.52 -19.16 23.36
C GLY A 282 37.54 -19.92 22.04
N GLU A 283 38.43 -20.89 21.89
CA GLU A 283 38.54 -21.75 20.70
C GLU A 283 37.24 -22.56 20.47
N ARG A 284 36.79 -23.25 21.52
CA ARG A 284 35.53 -24.01 21.49
C ARG A 284 34.31 -23.13 21.28
N LEU A 285 34.34 -21.90 21.80
CA LEU A 285 33.27 -20.92 21.53
C LEU A 285 33.22 -20.53 20.06
N CYS A 286 34.37 -20.33 19.43
CA CYS A 286 34.45 -20.04 17.98
C CYS A 286 33.88 -21.19 17.15
N GLU A 287 34.18 -22.45 17.51
CA GLU A 287 33.60 -23.62 16.83
C GLU A 287 32.07 -23.66 16.94
N VAL A 288 31.53 -23.42 18.15
CA VAL A 288 30.07 -23.38 18.37
C VAL A 288 29.41 -22.28 17.55
N ILE A 289 30.02 -21.10 17.50
CA ILE A 289 29.50 -19.98 16.68
C ILE A 289 29.57 -20.34 15.19
N ALA A 290 30.64 -20.95 14.71
CA ALA A 290 30.78 -21.39 13.33
C ALA A 290 29.68 -22.40 12.96
N GLN A 291 29.43 -23.40 13.81
CA GLN A 291 28.33 -24.37 13.62
C GLN A 291 26.96 -23.68 13.59
N ALA A 292 26.75 -22.69 14.47
CA ALA A 292 25.49 -21.91 14.46
C ALA A 292 25.32 -21.11 13.17
N GLN A 293 26.40 -20.54 12.65
CA GLN A 293 26.36 -19.79 11.38
C GLN A 293 26.06 -20.72 10.19
N GLU A 294 26.63 -21.92 10.19
CA GLU A 294 26.34 -22.90 9.13
C GLU A 294 24.87 -23.33 9.15
N ALA A 295 24.34 -23.68 10.33
CA ALA A 295 22.94 -24.01 10.48
C ALA A 295 21.98 -22.86 10.07
N ARG A 296 22.39 -21.61 10.29
CA ARG A 296 21.61 -20.42 9.86
C ARG A 296 21.59 -20.26 8.35
N LYS A 297 22.62 -20.67 7.61
CA LYS A 297 22.62 -20.64 6.14
C LYS A 297 21.55 -21.55 5.57
N ASP A 298 21.26 -22.66 6.23
CA ASP A 298 20.20 -23.61 5.86
C ASP A 298 18.80 -23.14 6.29
N GLY A 299 18.67 -21.90 6.78
CA GLY A 299 17.40 -21.32 7.21
C GLY A 299 16.98 -21.69 8.64
N THR A 300 17.81 -22.39 9.41
CA THR A 300 17.54 -22.70 10.83
C THR A 300 17.72 -21.45 11.69
N GLN A 301 16.77 -21.15 12.55
CA GLN A 301 16.93 -20.11 13.59
C GLN A 301 17.72 -20.68 14.77
N VAL A 302 18.95 -20.22 14.95
CA VAL A 302 19.82 -20.71 16.03
C VAL A 302 20.01 -19.62 17.08
N LEU A 303 19.52 -19.89 18.28
CA LEU A 303 19.85 -19.12 19.49
C LEU A 303 21.14 -19.66 20.08
N VAL A 304 22.12 -18.83 20.35
CA VAL A 304 23.32 -19.18 21.10
C VAL A 304 23.24 -18.52 22.48
N ALA A 305 23.17 -19.30 23.54
CA ALA A 305 23.00 -18.80 24.90
C ALA A 305 23.89 -19.54 25.90
N ARG A 306 24.19 -18.89 27.02
CA ARG A 306 24.86 -19.57 28.13
C ARG A 306 23.86 -20.43 28.89
N MET A 307 24.33 -21.59 29.37
CA MET A 307 23.57 -22.45 30.28
C MET A 307 23.30 -21.74 31.60
N ASN A 308 22.06 -21.79 32.05
CA ASN A 308 21.66 -21.35 33.38
C ASN A 308 21.95 -22.48 34.42
N LYS A 309 22.04 -22.12 35.69
CA LYS A 309 22.15 -23.11 36.79
C LYS A 309 20.96 -24.08 36.77
N ASN A 310 19.77 -23.59 36.49
CA ASN A 310 18.58 -24.41 36.28
C ASN A 310 18.32 -24.59 34.79
N LYS A 311 18.98 -25.57 34.16
CA LYS A 311 18.81 -25.88 32.74
C LYS A 311 17.38 -26.29 32.37
N LYS A 312 16.71 -27.02 33.25
CA LYS A 312 15.35 -27.48 33.02
C LYS A 312 14.41 -26.28 32.83
N PHE A 313 14.46 -25.34 33.74
CA PHE A 313 13.67 -24.11 33.65
C PHE A 313 14.04 -23.29 32.40
N GLN A 314 15.33 -23.17 32.06
CA GLN A 314 15.76 -22.49 30.82
C GLN A 314 15.15 -23.12 29.57
N LYS A 315 15.22 -24.45 29.47
CA LYS A 315 14.63 -25.17 28.33
C LYS A 315 13.10 -25.01 28.26
N GLU A 316 12.41 -25.04 29.41
CA GLU A 316 10.97 -24.83 29.48
C GLU A 316 10.56 -23.41 28.99
N GLN A 317 11.37 -22.39 29.33
CA GLN A 317 11.12 -21.02 28.82
C GLN A 317 11.38 -20.96 27.32
N LEU A 318 12.49 -21.47 26.83
CA LEU A 318 12.84 -21.50 25.42
C LEU A 318 11.83 -22.31 24.59
N ASN A 319 11.27 -23.39 25.14
CA ASN A 319 10.17 -24.12 24.48
C ASN A 319 8.92 -23.25 24.28
N LYS A 320 8.57 -22.40 25.24
CA LYS A 320 7.46 -21.46 25.11
C LYS A 320 7.72 -20.41 24.01
N GLU A 321 9.00 -20.11 23.75
CA GLU A 321 9.44 -19.21 22.68
C GLU A 321 9.55 -19.91 21.31
N GLY A 322 9.36 -21.25 21.28
CA GLY A 322 9.33 -22.04 20.04
C GLY A 322 10.61 -22.82 19.74
N TYR A 323 11.60 -22.85 20.65
CA TYR A 323 12.79 -23.66 20.50
C TYR A 323 12.51 -25.09 20.97
N GLU A 324 12.36 -26.03 20.06
CA GLU A 324 12.04 -27.42 20.35
C GLU A 324 13.31 -28.29 20.47
N GLU A 325 14.40 -27.86 19.89
CA GLU A 325 15.66 -28.58 19.82
C GLU A 325 16.76 -27.85 20.60
N PHE A 326 17.54 -28.62 21.41
CA PHE A 326 18.59 -28.09 22.27
C PHE A 326 19.89 -28.84 22.03
N VAL A 327 20.94 -28.10 21.65
CA VAL A 327 22.30 -28.62 21.53
C VAL A 327 23.12 -28.06 22.70
N GLU A 328 23.69 -28.93 23.50
CA GLU A 328 24.45 -28.55 24.69
C GLU A 328 25.96 -28.70 24.44
N PHE A 329 26.72 -27.66 24.75
CA PHE A 329 28.16 -27.61 24.61
C PHE A 329 28.81 -27.45 25.98
N TYR A 330 29.62 -28.44 26.34
CA TYR A 330 30.34 -28.52 27.63
C TYR A 330 31.81 -28.19 27.46
N LYS A 331 32.51 -27.91 28.60
CA LYS A 331 33.95 -27.63 28.62
C LYS A 331 34.77 -28.82 28.15
N GLU A 332 34.37 -30.00 28.51
CA GLU A 332 34.97 -31.26 28.09
C GLU A 332 33.92 -32.07 27.33
N GLU A 333 34.36 -32.77 26.28
CA GLU A 333 33.46 -33.73 25.62
C GLU A 333 33.08 -34.82 26.61
N LEU A 334 31.81 -34.94 26.94
CA LEU A 334 31.31 -36.06 27.70
C LEU A 334 31.71 -37.34 26.93
N LYS A 335 32.74 -38.05 27.38
CA LYS A 335 33.02 -39.37 26.88
C LYS A 335 31.76 -40.23 27.08
N ARG A 336 31.08 -40.52 25.97
CA ARG A 336 29.96 -41.46 25.93
C ARG A 336 30.48 -42.88 26.04
#